data_b8948dc711220d21a37719bfb390f284
#
_entry.id   b8948dc711220d21a37719bfb390f284
#
_cell.length_a   1.000
_cell.length_b   1.000
_cell.length_c   1.000
_cell.angle_alpha   90.00
_cell.angle_beta   90.00
_cell.angle_gamma   90.00
#
_symmetry.space_group_name_H-M   'P 1'
#
loop_
_entity.id
_entity.type
_entity.pdbx_description
1 polymer ?
#
loop_
_entity_poly.entity_id
_entity_poly.type
_entity_poly.pdbx_seq_one_letter_code
_entity_poly.pdbx_strand_id
1 'polypeptide(L)'
;MTSAVAVFKTDEIQGEVVVTPYKSGVKLNSYFTRLPPGKHGFHIHKAGDLRGEGCMGLCEHYDIGRNTHGGKPGSTRKRHTGDLGNIEIKGKRQEFQKSYFLKGIKPKDLWGRSIIVHKDEDDLGKGGFEDSKTTGHSGARIGCAIFGRSTCAPKTLKNRRH
;
A
#
# COMPACT_ATOMS: atom_id res chain seq x y z
N MET A 1 16.25 -13.21 -7.94
CA MET A 1 15.70 -12.95 -6.58
C MET A 1 14.18 -12.79 -6.71
N THR A 2 13.42 -13.52 -5.93
CA THR A 2 11.95 -13.46 -5.98
C THR A 2 11.47 -12.15 -5.39
N SER A 3 10.67 -11.39 -6.12
CA SER A 3 10.08 -10.12 -5.69
C SER A 3 8.60 -10.05 -6.05
N ALA A 4 7.91 -9.05 -5.51
CA ALA A 4 6.56 -8.69 -5.91
C ALA A 4 6.56 -7.23 -6.39
N VAL A 5 5.68 -6.92 -7.32
CA VAL A 5 5.54 -5.57 -7.87
C VAL A 5 4.06 -5.26 -8.11
N ALA A 6 3.64 -4.07 -7.72
CA ALA A 6 2.32 -3.52 -8.02
C ALA A 6 2.49 -2.20 -8.77
N VAL A 7 1.71 -1.97 -9.82
CA VAL A 7 1.86 -0.79 -10.68
C VAL A 7 0.53 -0.07 -10.82
N PHE A 8 0.53 1.21 -10.46
CA PHE A 8 -0.59 2.14 -10.66
C PHE A 8 -0.43 2.85 -12.01
N LYS A 9 -1.46 2.83 -12.86
CA LYS A 9 -1.46 3.39 -14.22
C LYS A 9 -2.76 4.13 -14.54
N THR A 10 -3.27 4.91 -13.62
CA THR A 10 -4.45 5.75 -13.89
C THR A 10 -4.01 7.19 -14.20
N ASP A 11 -4.95 8.01 -14.68
CA ASP A 11 -4.66 9.42 -14.95
C ASP A 11 -4.31 10.21 -13.68
N GLU A 12 -4.87 9.83 -12.54
CA GLU A 12 -4.69 10.52 -11.27
C GLU A 12 -3.57 9.92 -10.41
N ILE A 13 -3.32 8.60 -10.53
CA ILE A 13 -2.35 7.88 -9.72
C ILE A 13 -1.42 7.09 -10.61
N GLN A 14 -0.14 7.44 -10.59
CA GLN A 14 0.90 6.76 -11.34
C GLN A 14 2.08 6.45 -10.43
N GLY A 15 2.45 5.19 -10.36
CA GLY A 15 3.52 4.77 -9.48
C GLY A 15 3.72 3.27 -9.45
N GLU A 16 4.67 2.85 -8.65
CA GLU A 16 4.97 1.44 -8.44
C GLU A 16 5.35 1.16 -6.99
N VAL A 17 5.08 -0.05 -6.57
CA VAL A 17 5.50 -0.58 -5.28
C VAL A 17 6.28 -1.86 -5.54
N VAL A 18 7.56 -1.86 -5.17
CA VAL A 18 8.45 -3.01 -5.36
C VAL A 18 8.78 -3.60 -4.00
N VAL A 19 8.57 -4.90 -3.87
CA VAL A 19 8.77 -5.65 -2.63
C VAL A 19 9.89 -6.65 -2.82
N THR A 20 10.91 -6.54 -2.00
CA THR A 20 12.10 -7.41 -2.02
C THR A 20 12.33 -8.06 -0.66
N PRO A 21 12.97 -9.23 -0.60
CA PRO A 21 13.40 -9.81 0.67
C PRO A 21 14.32 -8.86 1.43
N TYR A 22 14.11 -8.70 2.72
CA TYR A 22 14.95 -7.88 3.57
C TYR A 22 14.89 -8.34 5.02
N LYS A 23 16.05 -8.66 5.62
CA LYS A 23 16.12 -9.17 7.00
C LYS A 23 15.12 -10.32 7.24
N SER A 24 14.36 -10.26 8.32
CA SER A 24 13.32 -11.23 8.70
C SER A 24 11.94 -10.96 8.06
N GLY A 25 11.92 -10.27 6.92
CA GLY A 25 10.67 -9.91 6.25
C GLY A 25 10.93 -9.35 4.86
N VAL A 26 10.21 -8.28 4.51
CA VAL A 26 10.32 -7.62 3.21
C VAL A 26 10.55 -6.12 3.38
N LYS A 27 11.29 -5.55 2.43
CA LYS A 27 11.35 -4.10 2.19
C LYS A 27 10.41 -3.77 1.04
N LEU A 28 9.49 -2.86 1.30
CA LEU A 28 8.53 -2.35 0.35
C LEU A 28 8.95 -0.93 -0.02
N ASN A 29 9.28 -0.71 -1.29
CA ASN A 29 9.64 0.60 -1.80
C ASN A 29 8.50 1.12 -2.66
N SER A 30 7.85 2.19 -2.23
CA SER A 30 6.82 2.89 -2.99
C SER A 30 7.42 4.12 -3.67
N TYR A 31 7.11 4.30 -4.94
CA TYR A 31 7.50 5.47 -5.72
C TYR A 31 6.34 5.87 -6.61
N PHE A 32 5.81 7.06 -6.40
CA PHE A 32 4.76 7.64 -7.20
C PHE A 32 5.28 8.86 -7.95
N THR A 33 4.96 8.95 -9.21
CA THR A 33 5.21 10.11 -10.05
C THR A 33 4.01 11.05 -10.08
N ARG A 34 2.84 10.54 -9.72
CA ARG A 34 1.59 11.30 -9.63
C ARG A 34 0.69 10.75 -8.53
N LEU A 35 0.25 11.62 -7.66
CA LEU A 35 -0.74 11.37 -6.62
C LEU A 35 -1.61 12.62 -6.45
N PRO A 36 -2.87 12.49 -6.06
CA PRO A 36 -3.68 13.62 -5.62
C PRO A 36 -3.02 14.35 -4.44
N PRO A 37 -3.23 15.67 -4.31
CA PRO A 37 -2.72 16.42 -3.16
C PRO A 37 -3.40 15.99 -1.85
N GLY A 38 -2.69 16.14 -0.74
CA GLY A 38 -3.17 15.82 0.60
C GLY A 38 -2.66 14.49 1.13
N LYS A 39 -3.29 14.01 2.18
CA LYS A 39 -3.00 12.73 2.84
C LYS A 39 -3.99 11.67 2.41
N HIS A 40 -3.47 10.48 2.17
CA HIS A 40 -4.25 9.34 1.71
C HIS A 40 -3.85 8.10 2.48
N GLY A 41 -4.83 7.39 3.04
CA GLY A 41 -4.61 6.07 3.61
C GLY A 41 -3.99 5.13 2.56
N PHE A 42 -3.01 4.33 2.98
CA PHE A 42 -2.24 3.45 2.10
C PHE A 42 -2.10 2.08 2.74
N HIS A 43 -2.73 1.07 2.14
CA HIS A 43 -2.87 -0.24 2.77
C HIS A 43 -2.71 -1.39 1.78
N ILE A 44 -2.12 -2.50 2.25
CA ILE A 44 -2.16 -3.78 1.54
C ILE A 44 -3.47 -4.48 1.93
N HIS A 45 -4.22 -4.90 0.93
CA HIS A 45 -5.45 -5.67 1.06
C HIS A 45 -5.22 -7.15 0.74
N LYS A 46 -6.07 -8.03 1.26
CA LYS A 46 -5.84 -9.47 1.22
C LYS A 46 -6.19 -10.14 -0.10
N ALA A 47 -7.01 -9.54 -0.94
CA ALA A 47 -7.43 -10.11 -2.21
C ALA A 47 -6.98 -9.26 -3.41
N GLY A 48 -7.00 -9.86 -4.59
CA GLY A 48 -6.66 -9.22 -5.87
C GLY A 48 -7.77 -9.38 -6.91
N ASP A 49 -9.02 -9.51 -6.48
CA ASP A 49 -10.16 -9.69 -7.36
C ASP A 49 -10.68 -8.34 -7.86
N LEU A 50 -10.44 -8.07 -9.14
CA LEU A 50 -10.90 -6.85 -9.81
C LEU A 50 -12.21 -7.05 -10.58
N ARG A 51 -12.89 -8.17 -10.39
CA ARG A 51 -14.24 -8.33 -10.93
C ARG A 51 -15.20 -7.39 -10.21
N GLY A 52 -16.13 -6.81 -10.93
CA GLY A 52 -17.07 -5.82 -10.40
C GLY A 52 -16.57 -4.39 -10.57
N GLU A 53 -17.02 -3.49 -9.71
CA GLU A 53 -16.74 -2.07 -9.82
C GLU A 53 -15.48 -1.66 -9.03
N GLY A 54 -14.57 -0.98 -9.71
CA GLY A 54 -13.39 -0.36 -9.09
C GLY A 54 -12.53 -1.34 -8.28
N CYS A 55 -12.20 -0.92 -7.07
CA CYS A 55 -11.34 -1.68 -6.15
C CYS A 55 -12.13 -2.43 -5.06
N MET A 56 -13.42 -2.63 -5.21
CA MET A 56 -14.29 -3.15 -4.14
C MET A 56 -14.05 -4.62 -3.80
N GLY A 57 -13.66 -5.45 -4.79
CA GLY A 57 -13.40 -6.89 -4.59
C GLY A 57 -12.08 -7.24 -3.87
N LEU A 58 -11.34 -6.23 -3.41
CA LEU A 58 -10.02 -6.44 -2.79
C LEU A 58 -10.07 -6.77 -1.29
N CYS A 59 -11.27 -6.88 -0.74
CA CYS A 59 -11.56 -7.25 0.65
C CYS A 59 -10.99 -6.25 1.68
N GLU A 60 -10.75 -6.75 2.90
CA GLU A 60 -10.18 -5.98 4.01
C GLU A 60 -8.64 -5.94 3.96
N HIS A 61 -8.05 -5.21 4.92
CA HIS A 61 -6.60 -5.12 5.07
C HIS A 61 -5.97 -6.49 5.31
N TYR A 62 -4.81 -6.70 4.69
CA TYR A 62 -4.02 -7.91 4.89
C TYR A 62 -3.46 -7.98 6.30
N ASP A 63 -3.71 -9.07 6.99
CA ASP A 63 -3.15 -9.33 8.31
C ASP A 63 -2.80 -10.80 8.49
N ILE A 64 -1.60 -11.09 8.98
CA ILE A 64 -1.15 -12.44 9.36
C ILE A 64 -1.50 -12.77 10.82
N GLY A 65 -1.97 -11.78 11.58
CA GLY A 65 -2.41 -11.90 12.97
C GLY A 65 -3.92 -11.77 13.11
N ARG A 66 -4.35 -11.44 14.32
CA ARG A 66 -5.73 -11.08 14.64
C ARG A 66 -5.73 -9.69 15.25
N ASN A 67 -5.31 -8.71 14.47
CA ASN A 67 -5.12 -7.35 14.93
C ASN A 67 -6.26 -6.46 14.47
N THR A 68 -6.39 -5.32 15.13
CA THR A 68 -7.20 -4.20 14.66
C THR A 68 -6.35 -3.25 13.83
N HIS A 69 -7.01 -2.39 13.08
CA HIS A 69 -6.33 -1.33 12.32
C HIS A 69 -5.50 -0.42 13.24
N GLY A 70 -4.33 -0.05 12.76
CA GLY A 70 -3.40 0.80 13.48
C GLY A 70 -2.53 1.65 12.56
N GLY A 71 -1.39 2.08 13.06
CA GLY A 71 -0.50 2.97 12.35
C GLY A 71 0.45 2.25 11.38
N LYS A 72 1.40 3.02 10.85
CA LYS A 72 2.46 2.54 9.95
C LYS A 72 3.36 1.49 10.63
N PRO A 73 4.16 0.72 9.86
CA PRO A 73 5.18 -0.18 10.40
C PRO A 73 6.12 0.54 11.39
N GLY A 74 6.44 -0.14 12.50
CA GLY A 74 7.23 0.42 13.60
C GLY A 74 6.39 1.15 14.67
N SER A 75 5.09 1.24 14.50
CA SER A 75 4.16 1.71 15.54
C SER A 75 4.18 0.73 16.73
N THR A 76 4.08 1.25 17.96
CA THR A 76 3.96 0.45 19.19
C THR A 76 2.57 -0.15 19.38
N ARG A 77 1.57 0.29 18.64
CA ARG A 77 0.20 -0.22 18.68
C ARG A 77 0.03 -1.44 17.80
N LYS A 78 -0.93 -2.30 18.17
CA LYS A 78 -1.40 -3.35 17.26
C LYS A 78 -1.87 -2.74 15.95
N ARG A 79 -1.58 -3.42 14.86
CA ARG A 79 -1.89 -2.99 13.49
C ARG A 79 -2.05 -4.21 12.61
N HIS A 80 -2.79 -4.09 11.50
CA HIS A 80 -2.73 -5.10 10.45
C HIS A 80 -1.35 -5.11 9.80
N THR A 81 -0.93 -6.25 9.29
CA THR A 81 0.34 -6.36 8.54
C THR A 81 0.39 -5.35 7.38
N GLY A 82 -0.73 -5.14 6.72
CA GLY A 82 -0.88 -4.26 5.55
C GLY A 82 -1.07 -2.77 5.87
N ASP A 83 -1.16 -2.37 7.14
CA ASP A 83 -1.31 -0.95 7.48
C ASP A 83 0.01 -0.21 7.26
N LEU A 84 0.04 0.73 6.32
CA LEU A 84 1.22 1.53 5.98
C LEU A 84 1.08 3.01 6.40
N GLY A 85 -0.06 3.39 6.99
CA GLY A 85 -0.36 4.76 7.38
C GLY A 85 -0.76 5.61 6.19
N ASN A 86 -0.30 6.86 6.15
CA ASN A 86 -0.61 7.80 5.09
C ASN A 86 0.55 8.02 4.14
N ILE A 87 0.24 8.18 2.86
CA ILE A 87 1.09 8.86 1.88
C ILE A 87 0.60 10.29 1.76
N GLU A 88 1.52 11.25 1.59
CA GLU A 88 1.16 12.66 1.59
C GLU A 88 1.89 13.41 0.48
N ILE A 89 1.12 14.18 -0.28
CA ILE A 89 1.62 15.14 -1.26
C ILE A 89 1.41 16.56 -0.73
N LYS A 90 2.51 17.28 -0.54
CA LYS A 90 2.53 18.66 -0.03
C LYS A 90 2.86 19.66 -1.13
N GLY A 91 2.09 20.75 -1.16
CA GLY A 91 2.34 21.86 -2.07
C GLY A 91 2.20 21.47 -3.54
N LYS A 92 3.14 21.93 -4.37
CA LYS A 92 3.14 21.66 -5.82
C LYS A 92 3.83 20.36 -6.23
N ARG A 93 4.34 19.58 -5.27
CA ARG A 93 4.98 18.29 -5.56
C ARG A 93 3.93 17.28 -5.99
N GLN A 94 4.26 16.44 -6.95
CA GLN A 94 3.43 15.30 -7.35
C GLN A 94 4.11 13.96 -7.03
N GLU A 95 5.37 14.01 -6.64
CA GLU A 95 6.16 12.82 -6.39
C GLU A 95 6.19 12.46 -4.91
N PHE A 96 6.10 11.17 -4.67
CA PHE A 96 6.22 10.57 -3.35
C PHE A 96 7.15 9.37 -3.40
N GLN A 97 8.03 9.25 -2.42
CA GLN A 97 8.87 8.08 -2.24
C GLN A 97 8.97 7.72 -0.78
N LYS A 98 8.76 6.44 -0.45
CA LYS A 98 8.95 5.93 0.89
C LYS A 98 9.23 4.44 0.89
N SER A 99 10.06 4.00 1.84
CA SER A 99 10.32 2.59 2.12
C SER A 99 9.65 2.17 3.42
N TYR A 100 9.15 0.94 3.45
CA TYR A 100 8.56 0.30 4.62
C TYR A 100 9.26 -1.04 4.86
N PHE A 101 9.30 -1.46 6.11
CA PHE A 101 9.74 -2.80 6.49
C PHE A 101 8.57 -3.57 7.10
N LEU A 102 8.25 -4.73 6.54
CA LEU A 102 7.21 -5.62 7.03
C LEU A 102 7.86 -6.94 7.47
N LYS A 103 7.78 -7.20 8.77
CA LYS A 103 8.35 -8.40 9.38
C LYS A 103 7.44 -9.61 9.20
N GLY A 104 8.02 -10.80 9.08
CA GLY A 104 7.30 -12.07 9.15
C GLY A 104 6.62 -12.52 7.85
N ILE A 105 6.82 -11.81 6.74
CA ILE A 105 6.31 -12.17 5.43
C ILE A 105 7.42 -12.26 4.39
N LYS A 106 7.14 -12.91 3.28
CA LYS A 106 8.01 -13.02 2.10
C LYS A 106 7.34 -12.33 0.91
N PRO A 107 8.08 -11.92 -0.14
CA PRO A 107 7.46 -11.30 -1.31
C PRO A 107 6.35 -12.14 -1.95
N LYS A 108 6.50 -13.46 -1.96
CA LYS A 108 5.49 -14.38 -2.51
C LYS A 108 4.15 -14.35 -1.75
N ASP A 109 4.17 -13.97 -0.49
CA ASP A 109 2.94 -13.90 0.33
C ASP A 109 2.03 -12.74 -0.14
N LEU A 110 2.59 -11.81 -0.91
CA LEU A 110 1.83 -10.70 -1.49
C LEU A 110 1.32 -10.97 -2.92
N TRP A 111 1.78 -12.02 -3.59
CA TRP A 111 1.30 -12.31 -4.95
C TRP A 111 -0.20 -12.55 -4.98
N GLY A 112 -0.89 -11.87 -5.90
CA GLY A 112 -2.35 -11.91 -6.00
C GLY A 112 -3.09 -11.09 -4.96
N ARG A 113 -2.40 -10.47 -4.02
CA ARG A 113 -2.96 -9.44 -3.12
C ARG A 113 -2.90 -8.08 -3.80
N SER A 114 -3.40 -7.07 -3.12
CA SER A 114 -3.46 -5.72 -3.69
C SER A 114 -2.93 -4.67 -2.72
N ILE A 115 -2.65 -3.50 -3.27
CA ILE A 115 -2.33 -2.30 -2.49
C ILE A 115 -3.23 -1.16 -2.96
N ILE A 116 -3.76 -0.40 -2.02
CA ILE A 116 -4.80 0.60 -2.24
C ILE A 116 -4.34 1.97 -1.74
N VAL A 117 -4.63 2.98 -2.55
CA VAL A 117 -4.63 4.40 -2.15
C VAL A 117 -6.07 4.79 -1.87
N HIS A 118 -6.33 5.33 -0.69
CA HIS A 118 -7.63 5.80 -0.26
C HIS A 118 -7.82 7.31 -0.50
N LYS A 119 -9.07 7.74 -0.53
CA LYS A 119 -9.42 9.15 -0.75
C LYS A 119 -9.01 10.03 0.42
N ASP A 120 -9.25 9.57 1.64
CA ASP A 120 -9.13 10.37 2.84
C ASP A 120 -7.93 9.94 3.70
N GLU A 121 -7.57 10.78 4.67
CA GLU A 121 -6.52 10.49 5.64
C GLU A 121 -6.89 9.29 6.51
N ASP A 122 -5.93 8.39 6.70
CA ASP A 122 -6.00 7.32 7.69
C ASP A 122 -5.84 7.91 9.09
N ASP A 123 -6.82 7.69 9.97
CA ASP A 123 -6.81 8.15 11.36
C ASP A 123 -5.92 7.30 12.28
N LEU A 124 -5.26 6.28 11.74
CA LEU A 124 -4.34 5.36 12.44
C LEU A 124 -5.02 4.60 13.59
N GLY A 125 -6.33 4.38 13.46
CA GLY A 125 -7.15 3.74 14.49
C GLY A 125 -7.43 4.61 15.71
N LYS A 126 -7.29 5.93 15.59
CA LYS A 126 -7.41 6.89 16.72
C LYS A 126 -8.60 7.84 16.61
N GLY A 127 -9.29 7.86 15.47
CA GLY A 127 -10.31 8.86 15.16
C GLY A 127 -11.62 8.72 15.96
N GLY A 128 -11.89 7.56 16.51
CA GLY A 128 -13.13 7.33 17.27
C GLY A 128 -14.37 7.11 16.41
N PHE A 129 -14.21 6.95 15.08
CA PHE A 129 -15.29 6.56 14.18
C PHE A 129 -15.55 5.05 14.25
N GLU A 130 -16.71 4.62 13.81
CA GLU A 130 -17.10 3.20 13.80
C GLU A 130 -16.08 2.33 13.05
N ASP A 131 -15.56 2.83 11.94
CA ASP A 131 -14.60 2.12 11.09
C ASP A 131 -13.11 2.44 11.37
N SER A 132 -12.81 3.28 12.36
CA SER A 132 -11.41 3.61 12.73
C SER A 132 -10.55 2.38 13.04
N LYS A 133 -11.14 1.35 13.68
CA LYS A 133 -10.44 0.11 14.06
C LYS A 133 -10.41 -0.96 12.97
N THR A 134 -11.03 -0.72 11.84
CA THR A 134 -11.08 -1.64 10.70
C THR A 134 -10.40 -1.08 9.46
N THR A 135 -10.73 0.13 9.07
CA THR A 135 -10.26 0.76 7.83
C THR A 135 -9.44 2.04 8.04
N GLY A 136 -9.38 2.56 9.30
CA GLY A 136 -8.75 3.85 9.58
C GLY A 136 -9.55 5.04 9.09
N HIS A 137 -10.85 4.87 8.86
CA HIS A 137 -11.76 5.91 8.36
C HIS A 137 -11.25 6.58 7.06
N SER A 138 -10.52 5.83 6.23
CA SER A 138 -9.79 6.37 5.07
C SER A 138 -10.67 6.59 3.83
N GLY A 139 -11.97 6.30 3.91
CA GLY A 139 -12.92 6.58 2.85
C GLY A 139 -12.76 5.71 1.61
N ALA A 140 -13.18 6.25 0.46
CA ALA A 140 -13.22 5.53 -0.81
C ALA A 140 -11.84 5.06 -1.28
N ARG A 141 -11.84 3.99 -2.09
CA ARG A 141 -10.64 3.42 -2.73
C ARG A 141 -10.45 4.09 -4.09
N ILE A 142 -9.53 5.06 -4.18
CA ILE A 142 -9.33 5.86 -5.40
C ILE A 142 -8.29 5.28 -6.36
N GLY A 143 -7.50 4.33 -5.91
CA GLY A 143 -6.56 3.62 -6.76
C GLY A 143 -6.13 2.31 -6.13
N CYS A 144 -5.93 1.30 -6.95
CA CYS A 144 -5.44 0.00 -6.52
C CYS A 144 -4.53 -0.64 -7.57
N ALA A 145 -3.65 -1.51 -7.09
CA ALA A 145 -2.77 -2.28 -7.94
C ALA A 145 -2.58 -3.68 -7.36
N ILE A 146 -2.52 -4.68 -8.21
CA ILE A 146 -2.33 -6.08 -7.82
C ILE A 146 -0.83 -6.38 -7.78
N PHE A 147 -0.39 -7.06 -6.73
CA PHE A 147 0.98 -7.56 -6.64
C PHE A 147 1.19 -8.75 -7.58
N GLY A 148 1.92 -8.49 -8.64
CA GLY A 148 2.42 -9.54 -9.53
C GLY A 148 3.77 -10.08 -9.09
N ARG A 149 4.12 -11.26 -9.63
CA ARG A 149 5.45 -11.82 -9.48
C ARG A 149 6.44 -11.08 -10.38
N SER A 150 7.55 -10.63 -9.81
CA SER A 150 8.68 -10.10 -10.58
C SER A 150 9.87 -11.04 -10.43
N THR A 151 10.35 -11.59 -11.54
CA THR A 151 11.52 -12.50 -11.60
C THR A 151 12.67 -11.89 -12.37
N CYS A 152 12.39 -10.87 -13.18
CA CYS A 152 13.39 -10.07 -13.88
C CYS A 152 13.58 -8.77 -13.09
N ALA A 153 14.73 -8.11 -13.25
CA ALA A 153 14.97 -6.78 -12.69
C ALA A 153 14.49 -5.71 -13.70
N PRO A 154 13.20 -5.33 -13.70
CA PRO A 154 12.71 -4.31 -14.61
C PRO A 154 13.35 -2.97 -14.25
N LYS A 155 13.49 -2.08 -15.22
CA LYS A 155 13.80 -0.68 -14.92
C LYS A 155 12.63 -0.07 -14.18
N THR A 156 12.83 0.27 -12.92
CA THR A 156 11.80 0.93 -12.09
C THR A 156 11.53 2.34 -12.64
N LEU A 157 10.38 2.92 -12.29
CA LEU A 157 10.05 4.30 -12.66
C LEU A 157 11.15 5.29 -12.20
N LYS A 158 11.74 5.04 -11.05
CA LYS A 158 12.86 5.83 -10.53
C LYS A 158 14.08 5.81 -11.47
N ASN A 159 14.35 4.68 -12.12
CA ASN A 159 15.52 4.49 -13.00
C ASN A 159 15.26 4.89 -14.46
N ARG A 160 14.03 5.29 -14.81
CA ARG A 160 13.68 5.70 -16.20
C ARG A 160 13.96 7.17 -16.48
N ARG A 161 14.47 7.93 -15.51
CA ARG A 161 14.77 9.36 -15.63
C ARG A 161 16.23 9.66 -15.99
N HIS A 162 16.79 8.85 -16.89
CA HIS A 162 18.12 9.15 -17.50
C HIS A 162 17.98 9.15 -19.01
#